data_4e16d6e419a5b8eb86c7b49eabfcde64
#
_entry.id   4e16d6e419a5b8eb86c7b49eabfcde64
#
_cell.length_a   1.000
_cell.length_b   1.000
_cell.length_c   1.000
_cell.angle_alpha   90.00
_cell.angle_beta   90.00
_cell.angle_gamma   90.00
#
_symmetry.space_group_name_H-M   'P 1'
#
loop_
_entity.id
_entity.type
_entity.pdbx_description
1 polymer ?
#
loop_
_entity_poly.entity_id
_entity_poly.type
_entity_poly.pdbx_seq_one_letter_code
_entity_poly.pdbx_strand_id
1 'polypeptide(L)'
;MKLLTWEEFAALQPEMAEFGLKRLEYRVMYLATVRKNGYPRVHPFTPFVASGHLFAFMEPTSPKGFDLQRHGLYAIHSLVTDMNGTNGEFSIAGRALLATDSATRGLAVKGCPYTPKDRYVCFEFKLEECMTNTYVDGVPNTRHWKEELRA
;
A
#
# COMPACT_ATOMS: atom_id res chain seq x y z
N MET A 1 10.58 -10.04 -11.79
CA MET A 1 9.38 -9.17 -11.74
C MET A 1 9.83 -7.78 -11.30
N LYS A 2 9.45 -6.75 -12.03
CA LYS A 2 9.81 -5.37 -11.71
C LYS A 2 8.89 -4.86 -10.58
N LEU A 3 9.48 -4.24 -9.58
CA LEU A 3 8.74 -3.54 -8.53
C LEU A 3 8.45 -2.11 -9.00
N LEU A 4 7.18 -1.72 -9.05
CA LEU A 4 6.77 -0.41 -9.53
C LEU A 4 6.58 0.57 -8.38
N THR A 5 6.98 1.83 -8.59
CA THR A 5 6.53 2.94 -7.74
C THR A 5 5.03 3.17 -7.96
N TRP A 6 4.40 3.92 -7.08
CA TRP A 6 3.01 4.33 -7.29
C TRP A 6 2.84 5.08 -8.62
N GLU A 7 3.75 5.99 -8.94
CA GLU A 7 3.72 6.77 -10.19
C GLU A 7 3.82 5.88 -11.43
N GLU A 8 4.72 4.90 -11.43
CA GLU A 8 4.86 3.94 -12.53
C GLU A 8 3.59 3.10 -12.69
N PHE A 9 3.02 2.64 -11.57
CA PHE A 9 1.73 1.93 -11.57
C PHE A 9 0.60 2.82 -12.12
N ALA A 10 0.51 4.07 -11.66
CA ALA A 10 -0.51 5.02 -12.10
C ALA A 10 -0.42 5.32 -13.60
N ALA A 11 0.79 5.34 -14.16
CA ALA A 11 1.00 5.51 -15.60
C ALA A 11 0.49 4.33 -16.40
N LEU A 12 0.62 3.10 -15.87
CA LEU A 12 0.15 1.88 -16.52
C LEU A 12 -1.35 1.63 -16.31
N GLN A 13 -1.86 1.95 -15.13
CA GLN A 13 -3.23 1.68 -14.71
C GLN A 13 -3.88 2.92 -14.07
N PRO A 14 -4.09 3.99 -14.86
CA PRO A 14 -4.55 5.27 -14.31
C PRO A 14 -5.89 5.20 -13.60
N GLU A 15 -6.84 4.41 -14.10
CA GLU A 15 -8.17 4.28 -13.46
C GLU A 15 -8.10 3.54 -12.13
N MET A 16 -7.31 2.46 -12.06
CA MET A 16 -7.11 1.71 -10.82
C MET A 16 -6.38 2.55 -9.76
N ALA A 17 -5.38 3.32 -10.19
CA ALA A 17 -4.65 4.22 -9.30
C ALA A 17 -5.54 5.33 -8.76
N GLU A 18 -6.36 5.96 -9.59
CA GLU A 18 -7.32 6.98 -9.16
C GLU A 18 -8.33 6.40 -8.16
N PHE A 19 -8.84 5.21 -8.43
CA PHE A 19 -9.73 4.50 -7.52
C PHE A 19 -9.07 4.28 -6.15
N GLY A 20 -7.81 3.86 -6.13
CA GLY A 20 -7.03 3.66 -4.91
C GLY A 20 -6.76 4.96 -4.15
N LEU A 21 -6.44 6.05 -4.85
CA LEU A 21 -6.21 7.36 -4.22
C LEU A 21 -7.44 7.83 -3.43
N LYS A 22 -8.64 7.62 -3.95
CA LYS A 22 -9.88 7.96 -3.25
C LYS A 22 -10.05 7.17 -1.95
N ARG A 23 -9.61 5.89 -1.93
CA ARG A 23 -9.67 5.05 -0.72
C ARG A 23 -8.60 5.44 0.29
N LEU A 24 -7.45 5.95 -0.15
CA LEU A 24 -6.41 6.50 0.73
C LEU A 24 -6.89 7.73 1.51
N GLU A 25 -7.90 8.45 1.02
CA GLU A 25 -8.50 9.59 1.72
C GLU A 25 -9.15 9.20 3.06
N TYR A 26 -9.56 7.94 3.23
CA TYR A 26 -10.05 7.44 4.52
C TYR A 26 -8.95 7.31 5.58
N ARG A 27 -7.69 7.48 5.21
CA ARG A 27 -6.48 7.47 6.04
C ARG A 27 -6.10 6.10 6.61
N VAL A 28 -7.03 5.18 6.78
CA VAL A 28 -6.75 3.85 7.34
C VAL A 28 -6.94 2.80 6.27
N MET A 29 -5.95 1.93 6.14
CA MET A 29 -6.02 0.69 5.38
C MET A 29 -5.51 -0.46 6.25
N TYR A 30 -5.65 -1.68 5.79
CA TYR A 30 -5.15 -2.88 6.47
C TYR A 30 -3.93 -3.42 5.74
N LEU A 31 -2.86 -3.62 6.50
CA LEU A 31 -1.59 -4.16 6.01
C LEU A 31 -1.43 -5.60 6.48
N ALA A 32 -1.28 -6.51 5.53
CA ALA A 32 -0.89 -7.90 5.80
C ALA A 32 0.61 -8.06 5.60
N THR A 33 1.25 -8.69 6.57
CA THR A 33 2.67 -9.05 6.55
C THR A 33 2.84 -10.53 6.89
N VAL A 34 4.06 -11.05 6.74
CA VAL A 34 4.37 -12.45 7.04
C VAL A 34 5.34 -12.50 8.22
N ARG A 35 4.94 -13.18 9.27
CA ARG A 35 5.76 -13.37 10.49
C ARG A 35 6.96 -14.28 10.20
N LYS A 36 7.93 -14.25 11.10
CA LYS A 36 9.12 -15.11 11.04
C LYS A 36 8.79 -16.60 10.89
N ASN A 37 7.68 -17.05 11.53
CA ASN A 37 7.23 -18.44 11.45
C ASN A 37 6.34 -18.74 10.22
N GLY A 38 6.16 -17.77 9.30
CA GLY A 38 5.36 -17.92 8.10
C GLY A 38 3.87 -17.60 8.27
N TYR A 39 3.40 -17.35 9.49
CA TYR A 39 2.00 -17.00 9.72
C TYR A 39 1.72 -15.56 9.28
N PRO A 40 0.53 -15.28 8.73
CA PRO A 40 0.15 -13.93 8.35
C PRO A 40 -0.13 -13.05 9.58
N ARG A 41 0.07 -11.76 9.40
CA ARG A 41 -0.28 -10.71 10.37
C ARG A 41 -1.09 -9.64 9.64
N VAL A 42 -2.12 -9.11 10.28
CA VAL A 42 -2.92 -8.00 9.74
C VAL A 42 -2.96 -6.88 10.76
N HIS A 43 -2.66 -5.66 10.31
CA HIS A 43 -2.71 -4.45 11.14
C HIS A 43 -3.35 -3.30 10.39
N PRO A 44 -4.13 -2.45 11.07
CA PRO A 44 -4.47 -1.13 10.51
C PRO A 44 -3.21 -0.25 10.46
N PHE A 45 -3.12 0.58 9.44
CA PHE A 45 -2.04 1.56 9.30
C PHE A 45 -2.50 2.73 8.42
N THR A 46 -1.68 3.77 8.31
CA THR A 46 -2.00 4.98 7.57
C THR A 46 -1.00 5.19 6.43
N PRO A 47 -1.19 4.54 5.28
CA PRO A 47 -0.37 4.78 4.11
C PRO A 47 -0.79 6.08 3.40
N PHE A 48 0.14 6.65 2.64
CA PHE A 48 -0.11 7.87 1.86
C PHE A 48 0.78 7.89 0.62
N VAL A 49 0.32 8.61 -0.41
CA VAL A 49 1.11 8.85 -1.62
C VAL A 49 1.71 10.25 -1.55
N ALA A 50 3.01 10.33 -1.78
CA ALA A 50 3.76 11.57 -1.85
C ALA A 50 4.82 11.49 -2.95
N SER A 51 4.87 12.49 -3.81
CA SER A 51 5.87 12.58 -4.89
C SER A 51 5.98 11.31 -5.74
N GLY A 52 4.84 10.66 -6.04
CA GLY A 52 4.80 9.44 -6.85
C GLY A 52 5.18 8.15 -6.12
N HIS A 53 5.28 8.18 -4.80
CA HIS A 53 5.62 7.02 -3.97
C HIS A 53 4.55 6.74 -2.94
N LEU A 54 4.32 5.45 -2.64
CA LEU A 54 3.43 5.02 -1.57
C LEU A 54 4.25 4.75 -0.31
N PHE A 55 4.02 5.51 0.74
CA PHE A 55 4.77 5.47 1.98
C PHE A 55 3.91 5.12 3.19
N ALA A 56 4.56 4.63 4.24
CA ALA A 56 4.03 4.62 5.59
C ALA A 56 5.16 4.77 6.60
N PHE A 57 4.88 5.50 7.68
CA PHE A 57 5.74 5.57 8.85
C PHE A 57 5.24 4.61 9.92
N MET A 58 6.15 4.04 10.69
CA MET A 58 5.79 3.19 11.83
C MET A 58 6.87 3.23 12.91
N GLU A 59 6.47 2.89 14.12
CA GLU A 59 7.40 2.76 15.24
C GLU A 59 8.50 1.76 14.90
N PRO A 60 9.75 2.02 15.29
CA PRO A 60 10.86 1.10 15.02
C PRO A 60 10.70 -0.26 15.72
N THR A 61 9.87 -0.32 16.76
CA THR A 61 9.56 -1.56 17.50
C THR A 61 8.29 -2.27 17.00
N SER A 62 7.67 -1.75 15.94
CA SER A 62 6.44 -2.33 15.39
C SER A 62 6.68 -3.73 14.82
N PRO A 63 5.91 -4.76 15.23
CA PRO A 63 6.04 -6.12 14.68
C PRO A 63 5.90 -6.18 13.16
N LYS A 64 4.97 -5.42 12.59
CA LYS A 64 4.82 -5.36 11.13
C LYS A 64 6.04 -4.78 10.44
N GLY A 65 6.71 -3.81 11.07
CA GLY A 65 7.96 -3.25 10.56
C GLY A 65 9.10 -4.26 10.54
N PHE A 66 9.21 -5.09 11.56
CA PHE A 66 10.17 -6.20 11.59
C PHE A 66 9.88 -7.24 10.51
N ASP A 67 8.60 -7.57 10.30
CA ASP A 67 8.18 -8.48 9.23
C ASP A 67 8.62 -7.94 7.87
N LEU A 68 8.36 -6.67 7.58
CA LEU A 68 8.72 -6.03 6.32
C LEU A 68 10.23 -5.93 6.09
N GLN A 69 11.02 -5.71 7.14
CA GLN A 69 12.47 -5.68 7.03
C GLN A 69 13.06 -7.06 6.71
N ARG A 70 12.37 -8.13 7.11
CA ARG A 70 12.86 -9.50 6.90
C ARG A 70 12.81 -9.91 5.44
N HIS A 71 11.72 -9.64 4.71
CA HIS A 71 11.60 -9.99 3.29
C HIS A 71 10.71 -9.04 2.47
N GLY A 72 10.03 -8.12 3.11
CA GLY A 72 9.27 -7.04 2.46
C GLY A 72 7.93 -7.41 1.84
N LEU A 73 7.56 -8.68 1.79
CA LEU A 73 6.28 -9.09 1.19
C LEU A 73 5.09 -8.50 1.95
N TYR A 74 4.16 -7.92 1.22
CA TYR A 74 2.97 -7.31 1.81
C TYR A 74 1.74 -7.48 0.93
N ALA A 75 0.57 -7.33 1.55
CA ALA A 75 -0.68 -7.01 0.88
C ALA A 75 -1.38 -5.89 1.66
N ILE A 76 -2.02 -4.99 0.96
CA ILE A 76 -2.79 -3.89 1.53
C ILE A 76 -4.22 -3.97 1.01
N HIS A 77 -5.20 -3.77 1.88
CA HIS A 77 -6.61 -3.72 1.53
C HIS A 77 -7.24 -2.44 2.08
N SER A 78 -8.06 -1.79 1.26
CA SER A 78 -8.79 -0.60 1.67
C SER A 78 -9.87 -0.90 2.71
N LEU A 79 -10.30 0.13 3.43
CA LEU A 79 -11.43 0.05 4.34
C LEU A 79 -12.71 -0.25 3.56
N VAL A 80 -13.49 -1.23 4.01
CA VAL A 80 -14.83 -1.52 3.51
C VAL A 80 -15.83 -0.92 4.50
N THR A 81 -16.72 -0.04 4.02
CA THR A 81 -17.54 0.82 4.89
C THR A 81 -18.88 0.23 5.26
N ASP A 82 -19.35 -0.78 4.54
CA ASP A 82 -20.61 -1.48 4.82
C ASP A 82 -20.59 -2.91 4.30
N MET A 83 -21.56 -3.70 4.71
CA MET A 83 -21.62 -5.14 4.34
C MET A 83 -21.96 -5.37 2.87
N ASN A 84 -22.43 -4.36 2.14
CA ASN A 84 -22.72 -4.46 0.70
C ASN A 84 -21.54 -4.01 -0.17
N GLY A 85 -20.46 -3.48 0.46
CA GLY A 85 -19.28 -3.00 -0.25
C GLY A 85 -19.55 -1.83 -1.19
N THR A 86 -20.45 -0.91 -0.82
CA THR A 86 -20.92 0.17 -1.71
C THR A 86 -19.80 1.10 -2.19
N ASN A 87 -18.75 1.29 -1.38
CA ASN A 87 -17.58 2.08 -1.77
C ASN A 87 -16.52 1.27 -2.53
N GLY A 88 -16.82 0.00 -2.79
CA GLY A 88 -15.91 -0.89 -3.49
C GLY A 88 -14.71 -1.33 -2.66
N GLU A 89 -13.82 -2.08 -3.29
CA GLU A 89 -12.63 -2.63 -2.68
C GLU A 89 -11.41 -2.29 -3.52
N PHE A 90 -10.31 -1.96 -2.85
CA PHE A 90 -9.01 -1.74 -3.47
C PHE A 90 -7.98 -2.55 -2.71
N SER A 91 -7.19 -3.33 -3.43
CA SER A 91 -6.14 -4.17 -2.86
C SER A 91 -4.90 -4.10 -3.73
N ILE A 92 -3.75 -4.02 -3.10
CA ILE A 92 -2.44 -4.06 -3.75
C ILE A 92 -1.53 -5.02 -3.01
N ALA A 93 -0.55 -5.54 -3.73
CA ALA A 93 0.49 -6.39 -3.15
C ALA A 93 1.83 -6.13 -3.86
N GLY A 94 2.91 -6.45 -3.18
CA GLY A 94 4.26 -6.28 -3.70
C GLY A 94 5.31 -6.39 -2.59
N ARG A 95 6.31 -5.50 -2.64
CA ARG A 95 7.40 -5.45 -1.66
C ARG A 95 7.55 -4.07 -1.06
N ALA A 96 7.67 -4.03 0.26
CA ALA A 96 8.04 -2.83 1.00
C ALA A 96 9.56 -2.77 1.17
N LEU A 97 10.11 -1.58 0.98
CA LEU A 97 11.54 -1.29 1.13
C LEU A 97 11.71 -0.23 2.19
N LEU A 98 12.67 -0.44 3.09
CA LEU A 98 13.03 0.56 4.09
C LEU A 98 13.67 1.77 3.39
N ALA A 99 13.06 2.95 3.54
CA ALA A 99 13.59 4.20 2.99
C ALA A 99 14.61 4.78 3.97
N THR A 100 15.89 4.51 3.73
CA THR A 100 16.99 4.90 4.61
C THR A 100 17.71 6.16 4.16
N ASP A 101 17.64 6.52 2.88
CA ASP A 101 18.25 7.73 2.35
C ASP A 101 17.45 8.97 2.72
N SER A 102 18.17 10.05 3.04
CA SER A 102 17.55 11.29 3.50
C SER A 102 16.67 11.95 2.45
N ALA A 103 16.99 11.82 1.18
CA ALA A 103 16.21 12.40 0.08
C ALA A 103 14.80 11.75 -0.01
N THR A 104 14.73 10.43 -0.04
CA THR A 104 13.45 9.69 -0.08
C THR A 104 12.64 9.92 1.19
N ARG A 105 13.28 9.85 2.36
CA ARG A 105 12.62 10.13 3.63
C ARG A 105 12.07 11.56 3.68
N GLY A 106 12.80 12.53 3.14
CA GLY A 106 12.37 13.92 3.04
C GLY A 106 11.09 14.10 2.22
N LEU A 107 10.97 13.39 1.10
CA LEU A 107 9.75 13.35 0.30
C LEU A 107 8.56 12.82 1.10
N ALA A 108 8.78 11.75 1.85
CA ALA A 108 7.74 11.15 2.70
C ALA A 108 7.32 12.09 3.83
N VAL A 109 8.24 12.72 4.52
CA VAL A 109 7.96 13.68 5.60
C VAL A 109 7.13 14.85 5.07
N LYS A 110 7.53 15.41 3.93
CA LYS A 110 6.85 16.56 3.32
C LYS A 110 5.40 16.24 2.92
N GLY A 111 5.15 15.04 2.41
CA GLY A 111 3.82 14.63 1.93
C GLY A 111 2.98 13.89 2.96
N CYS A 112 3.49 13.63 4.15
CA CYS A 112 2.77 12.91 5.21
C CYS A 112 1.55 13.71 5.70
N PRO A 113 0.37 13.07 5.86
CA PRO A 113 -0.84 13.76 6.33
C PRO A 113 -0.82 14.11 7.82
N TYR A 114 0.25 13.76 8.52
CA TYR A 114 0.52 14.13 9.92
C TYR A 114 2.01 14.43 10.07
N THR A 115 2.43 14.92 11.23
CA THR A 115 3.85 15.16 11.53
C THR A 115 4.46 13.86 12.07
N PRO A 116 5.27 13.13 11.28
CA PRO A 116 5.90 11.91 11.77
C PRO A 116 7.00 12.24 12.78
N LYS A 117 7.15 11.40 13.79
CA LYS A 117 8.23 11.54 14.76
C LYS A 117 9.56 11.12 14.13
N ASP A 118 10.65 11.76 14.53
CA ASP A 118 11.98 11.51 13.99
C ASP A 118 12.42 10.04 14.14
N ARG A 119 11.96 9.38 15.22
CA ARG A 119 12.26 7.97 15.47
C ARG A 119 11.55 6.99 14.55
N TYR A 120 10.47 7.41 13.88
CA TYR A 120 9.72 6.51 13.01
C TYR A 120 10.56 6.04 11.84
N VAL A 121 10.43 4.75 11.50
CA VAL A 121 10.98 4.20 10.26
C VAL A 121 9.99 4.43 9.13
N CYS A 122 10.53 4.67 7.94
CA CYS A 122 9.74 4.90 6.73
C CYS A 122 9.89 3.73 5.78
N PHE A 123 8.77 3.23 5.28
CA PHE A 123 8.74 2.22 4.22
C PHE A 123 8.13 2.80 2.96
N GLU A 124 8.72 2.45 1.81
CA GLU A 124 8.10 2.63 0.51
C GLU A 124 7.52 1.29 0.05
N PHE A 125 6.27 1.31 -0.39
CA PHE A 125 5.55 0.12 -0.86
C PHE A 125 5.58 0.09 -2.38
N LYS A 126 6.36 -0.83 -2.94
CA LYS A 126 6.44 -1.08 -4.38
C LYS A 126 5.36 -2.08 -4.79
N LEU A 127 4.76 -1.88 -5.95
CA LEU A 127 3.60 -2.64 -6.41
C LEU A 127 3.97 -3.70 -7.44
N GLU A 128 3.34 -4.86 -7.33
CA GLU A 128 3.36 -5.96 -8.30
C GLU A 128 1.96 -6.33 -8.77
N GLU A 129 0.95 -6.10 -7.92
CA GLU A 129 -0.43 -6.50 -8.18
C GLU A 129 -1.40 -5.43 -7.68
N CYS A 130 -2.53 -5.33 -8.35
CA CYS A 130 -3.67 -4.53 -7.91
C CYS A 130 -4.98 -5.22 -8.27
N MET A 131 -5.96 -5.09 -7.38
CA MET A 131 -7.34 -5.50 -7.62
C MET A 131 -8.27 -4.35 -7.24
N THR A 132 -9.24 -4.09 -8.09
CA THR A 132 -10.36 -3.21 -7.76
C THR A 132 -11.66 -3.97 -7.95
N ASN A 133 -12.61 -3.75 -7.07
CA ASN A 133 -13.93 -4.34 -7.16
C ASN A 133 -15.00 -3.29 -6.84
N THR A 134 -15.99 -3.17 -7.73
CA THR A 134 -17.15 -2.31 -7.53
C THR A 134 -18.41 -3.16 -7.72
N TYR A 135 -19.49 -2.75 -7.07
CA TYR A 135 -20.78 -3.40 -7.22
C TYR A 135 -21.74 -2.47 -7.93
N VAL A 136 -22.29 -2.94 -9.05
CA VAL A 136 -23.34 -2.22 -9.82
C VAL A 136 -24.59 -3.08 -9.77
N ASP A 137 -25.64 -2.59 -9.14
CA ASP A 137 -26.90 -3.34 -8.94
C ASP A 137 -26.67 -4.73 -8.31
N GLY A 138 -25.77 -4.79 -7.33
CA GLY A 138 -25.41 -6.03 -6.64
C GLY A 138 -24.49 -6.96 -7.45
N VAL A 139 -24.10 -6.57 -8.66
CA VAL A 139 -23.20 -7.37 -9.51
C VAL A 139 -21.76 -6.88 -9.35
N PRO A 140 -20.81 -7.77 -9.00
CA PRO A 140 -19.41 -7.38 -8.88
C PRO A 140 -18.80 -7.09 -10.25
N ASN A 141 -18.01 -6.00 -10.31
CA ASN A 141 -17.16 -5.67 -11.43
C ASN A 141 -15.71 -5.67 -10.93
N THR A 142 -15.03 -6.79 -11.09
CA THR A 142 -13.69 -7.01 -10.56
C THR A 142 -12.65 -6.86 -11.68
N ARG A 143 -11.63 -6.05 -11.41
CA ARG A 143 -10.49 -5.87 -12.30
C ARG A 143 -9.22 -6.28 -11.57
N HIS A 144 -8.36 -7.03 -12.26
CA HIS A 144 -7.05 -7.46 -11.77
C HIS A 144 -5.96 -6.93 -12.68
N TRP A 145 -4.87 -6.52 -12.08
CA TRP A 145 -3.63 -6.21 -12.76
C TRP A 145 -2.46 -6.87 -12.01
N LYS A 146 -1.55 -7.41 -12.77
CA LYS A 146 -0.31 -7.97 -12.25
C LYS A 146 0.82 -7.58 -13.19
N GLU A 147 1.94 -7.13 -12.62
CA GLU A 147 3.14 -6.88 -13.41
C GLU A 147 3.70 -8.22 -13.91
N GLU A 148 3.77 -8.35 -15.22
CA GLU A 148 4.29 -9.57 -15.85
C GLU A 148 5.81 -9.48 -15.98
N LEU A 149 6.47 -10.63 -15.85
CA LEU A 149 7.86 -10.77 -16.24
C LEU A 149 7.94 -10.51 -17.74
N ARG A 150 8.46 -9.36 -18.10
CA ARG A 150 8.82 -9.14 -19.50
C ARG A 150 10.02 -10.04 -19.82
N ALA A 151 9.76 -11.00 -20.67
CA ALA A 151 10.80 -11.85 -21.19
C ALA A 151 11.83 -11.03 -21.97
#